data_899fcfa2ba236d580d4268fd232e2980
#
_entry.id   899fcfa2ba236d580d4268fd232e2980
#
_cell.length_a   1.000
_cell.length_b   1.000
_cell.length_c   1.000
_cell.angle_alpha   90.00
_cell.angle_beta   90.00
_cell.angle_gamma   90.00
#
_symmetry.space_group_name_H-M   'P 1'
#
loop_
_entity.id
_entity.type
_entity.pdbx_description
1 polymer ?
#
loop_
_entity_poly.entity_id
_entity_poly.type
_entity_poly.pdbx_seq_one_letter_code
_entity_poly.pdbx_strand_id
1 'polypeptide(L)'
;MICTTIQNRTLEEIMNLLESSEPRIQMAEIRLDRCPLSIEEIEYLFSSSDTPLVATCRVVDDGNGTWEEAEEKLTAAVEAGAAFLDLEIEAPKEVGKRLRRACTEYGATMIRSSHFFAGTPSDQVLRNTVEKCRKFGGEIVKIAAMATSEEDVAMVLGLYTVTDLNPSVAEPVEATFRTAEQQSLRQAQEPVNVKVQRPQENQRSFELIAFSMGETGKDSRLECLKLGSPFTYAALSEEEAAAPGQWSYSEMIAAVYGERRPLHCDTALNMPASKSFAQRAIIAAALAEGESRLGGYSPCGDNEAAIEVAKALGAKVRIESEGSSLQVGALRQAQRPTDPVASMFGELCRTTGSATGNTLIIEGIGSSANIPEKINVGESGLLTRLMIPLAAALGNGKQIEIDGIGTLPVSYTH
;
A
#
# COMPACT_ATOMS: atom_id res chain seq x y z
N MET A 1 2.29 -2.71 -10.27
CA MET A 1 0.83 -2.79 -10.47
C MET A 1 0.50 -2.91 -11.96
N ILE A 2 -0.71 -3.39 -12.28
CA ILE A 2 -1.21 -3.49 -13.65
C ILE A 2 -2.46 -2.61 -13.77
N CYS A 3 -2.41 -1.66 -14.70
CA CYS A 3 -3.50 -0.75 -15.03
C CYS A 3 -4.30 -1.32 -16.21
N THR A 4 -5.60 -1.55 -16.02
CA THR A 4 -6.48 -2.06 -17.08
C THR A 4 -7.15 -0.89 -17.79
N THR A 5 -7.02 -0.83 -19.12
CA THR A 5 -7.71 0.20 -19.90
C THR A 5 -9.18 -0.19 -20.12
N ILE A 6 -10.10 0.68 -19.70
CA ILE A 6 -11.55 0.56 -19.88
C ILE A 6 -12.02 1.61 -20.86
N GLN A 7 -12.71 1.17 -21.91
CA GLN A 7 -13.25 2.01 -22.99
C GLN A 7 -14.58 1.46 -23.51
N ASN A 8 -15.38 2.30 -24.17
CA ASN A 8 -16.67 1.94 -24.78
C ASN A 8 -17.65 1.29 -23.79
N ARG A 9 -17.67 1.77 -22.53
CA ARG A 9 -18.51 1.26 -21.45
C ARG A 9 -19.34 2.37 -20.84
N THR A 10 -20.55 2.02 -20.41
CA THR A 10 -21.41 2.88 -19.58
C THR A 10 -20.92 2.89 -18.14
N LEU A 11 -21.44 3.82 -17.33
CA LEU A 11 -21.14 3.90 -15.89
C LEU A 11 -21.43 2.57 -15.18
N GLU A 12 -22.62 1.98 -15.41
CA GLU A 12 -23.02 0.71 -14.77
C GLU A 12 -22.07 -0.43 -15.11
N GLU A 13 -21.67 -0.56 -16.39
CA GLU A 13 -20.71 -1.59 -16.81
C GLU A 13 -19.34 -1.39 -16.18
N ILE A 14 -18.85 -0.14 -16.06
CA ILE A 14 -17.56 0.17 -15.42
C ILE A 14 -17.61 -0.19 -13.94
N MET A 15 -18.65 0.23 -13.23
CA MET A 15 -18.81 -0.08 -11.79
C MET A 15 -18.86 -1.58 -11.55
N ASN A 16 -19.64 -2.32 -12.34
CA ASN A 16 -19.69 -3.78 -12.25
C ASN A 16 -18.33 -4.45 -12.51
N LEU A 17 -17.56 -3.95 -13.47
CA LEU A 17 -16.20 -4.47 -13.75
C LEU A 17 -15.25 -4.23 -12.57
N LEU A 18 -15.28 -3.06 -11.95
CA LEU A 18 -14.41 -2.72 -10.83
C LEU A 18 -14.74 -3.54 -9.57
N GLU A 19 -16.03 -3.88 -9.37
CA GLU A 19 -16.50 -4.62 -8.19
C GLU A 19 -16.37 -6.14 -8.34
N SER A 20 -16.66 -6.69 -9.53
CA SER A 20 -16.89 -8.12 -9.72
C SER A 20 -15.86 -8.83 -10.61
N SER A 21 -14.83 -8.13 -11.14
CA SER A 21 -13.82 -8.77 -11.98
C SER A 21 -12.99 -9.83 -11.24
N GLU A 22 -12.73 -10.95 -11.91
CA GLU A 22 -11.82 -11.99 -11.45
C GLU A 22 -10.75 -12.27 -12.52
N PRO A 23 -9.47 -12.00 -12.22
CA PRO A 23 -8.91 -11.43 -10.98
C PRO A 23 -9.30 -9.96 -10.78
N ARG A 24 -9.38 -9.51 -9.51
CA ARG A 24 -9.75 -8.13 -9.19
C ARG A 24 -8.82 -7.12 -9.83
N ILE A 25 -9.38 -6.10 -10.47
CA ILE A 25 -8.64 -5.01 -11.11
C ILE A 25 -7.86 -4.22 -10.04
N GLN A 26 -6.54 -4.08 -10.24
CA GLN A 26 -5.65 -3.37 -9.31
C GLN A 26 -5.69 -1.85 -9.51
N MET A 27 -5.89 -1.41 -10.74
CA MET A 27 -5.93 -0.03 -11.19
C MET A 27 -6.64 0.00 -12.54
N ALA A 28 -7.43 1.02 -12.83
CA ALA A 28 -8.08 1.17 -14.12
C ALA A 28 -7.84 2.54 -14.75
N GLU A 29 -7.53 2.55 -16.06
CA GLU A 29 -7.55 3.73 -16.90
C GLU A 29 -8.93 3.86 -17.54
N ILE A 30 -9.61 4.98 -17.30
CA ILE A 30 -10.92 5.27 -17.89
C ILE A 30 -10.72 6.19 -19.08
N ARG A 31 -11.05 5.71 -20.29
CA ARG A 31 -10.98 6.47 -21.54
C ARG A 31 -12.24 7.37 -21.69
N LEU A 32 -12.18 8.55 -21.07
CA LEU A 32 -13.30 9.52 -21.05
C LEU A 32 -13.70 10.04 -22.44
N ASP A 33 -12.80 9.96 -23.42
CA ASP A 33 -13.05 10.24 -24.81
C ASP A 33 -13.85 9.15 -25.54
N ARG A 34 -13.85 7.91 -24.98
CA ARG A 34 -14.50 6.75 -25.58
C ARG A 34 -15.66 6.19 -24.74
N CYS A 35 -15.71 6.51 -23.46
CA CYS A 35 -16.85 6.15 -22.61
C CYS A 35 -17.92 7.24 -22.69
N PRO A 36 -19.21 6.87 -22.94
CA PRO A 36 -20.30 7.83 -23.07
C PRO A 36 -20.80 8.31 -21.69
N LEU A 37 -19.91 8.95 -20.91
CA LEU A 37 -20.19 9.44 -19.57
C LEU A 37 -20.48 10.92 -19.57
N SER A 38 -21.54 11.34 -18.85
CA SER A 38 -21.79 12.75 -18.50
C SER A 38 -20.80 13.22 -17.42
N ILE A 39 -20.75 14.53 -17.18
CA ILE A 39 -19.90 15.08 -16.11
C ILE A 39 -20.31 14.54 -14.74
N GLU A 40 -21.61 14.46 -14.44
CA GLU A 40 -22.14 13.92 -13.18
C GLU A 40 -21.80 12.43 -13.02
N GLU A 41 -21.80 11.64 -14.10
CA GLU A 41 -21.39 10.25 -14.08
C GLU A 41 -19.88 10.08 -13.85
N ILE A 42 -19.07 10.98 -14.42
CA ILE A 42 -17.63 11.03 -14.15
C ILE A 42 -17.38 11.31 -12.67
N GLU A 43 -18.00 12.36 -12.12
CA GLU A 43 -17.89 12.71 -10.70
C GLU A 43 -18.30 11.55 -9.80
N TYR A 44 -19.41 10.89 -10.10
CA TYR A 44 -19.88 9.73 -9.35
C TYR A 44 -18.88 8.57 -9.41
N LEU A 45 -18.40 8.20 -10.60
CA LEU A 45 -17.45 7.10 -10.81
C LEU A 45 -16.16 7.30 -9.99
N PHE A 46 -15.55 8.48 -10.12
CA PHE A 46 -14.27 8.75 -9.50
C PHE A 46 -14.36 8.94 -7.99
N SER A 47 -15.49 9.43 -7.48
CA SER A 47 -15.71 9.58 -6.02
C SER A 47 -16.12 8.29 -5.32
N SER A 48 -16.72 7.34 -6.05
CA SER A 48 -17.29 6.10 -5.46
C SER A 48 -16.35 4.89 -5.57
N SER A 49 -15.28 4.96 -6.37
CA SER A 49 -14.40 3.82 -6.63
C SER A 49 -13.34 3.64 -5.57
N ASP A 50 -13.25 2.44 -4.98
CA ASP A 50 -12.12 2.02 -4.13
C ASP A 50 -10.88 1.63 -4.94
N THR A 51 -11.04 1.37 -6.25
CA THR A 51 -9.94 1.07 -7.17
C THR A 51 -9.29 2.36 -7.64
N PRO A 52 -7.96 2.53 -7.57
CA PRO A 52 -7.29 3.70 -8.11
C PRO A 52 -7.58 3.90 -9.60
N LEU A 53 -8.09 5.07 -9.99
CA LEU A 53 -8.45 5.38 -11.36
C LEU A 53 -7.50 6.39 -11.99
N VAL A 54 -7.18 6.15 -13.29
CA VAL A 54 -6.48 7.07 -14.18
C VAL A 54 -7.52 7.73 -15.09
N ALA A 55 -7.66 9.05 -15.00
CA ALA A 55 -8.49 9.82 -15.92
C ALA A 55 -7.69 10.10 -17.20
N THR A 56 -8.17 9.59 -18.34
CA THR A 56 -7.56 9.78 -19.67
C THR A 56 -8.62 10.27 -20.66
N CYS A 57 -8.35 11.38 -21.32
CA CYS A 57 -9.18 11.91 -22.40
C CYS A 57 -8.28 12.33 -23.57
N ARG A 58 -8.20 11.48 -24.60
CA ARG A 58 -7.36 11.70 -25.78
C ARG A 58 -8.01 12.66 -26.76
N VAL A 59 -7.20 13.55 -27.33
CA VAL A 59 -7.63 14.51 -28.36
C VAL A 59 -6.85 14.30 -29.66
N VAL A 60 -5.57 13.92 -29.55
CA VAL A 60 -4.69 13.69 -30.70
C VAL A 60 -4.62 12.20 -31.02
N ASP A 61 -4.29 11.86 -32.24
CA ASP A 61 -4.10 10.51 -32.77
C ASP A 61 -5.36 9.62 -32.68
N ASP A 62 -5.52 8.86 -31.60
CA ASP A 62 -6.62 7.92 -31.39
C ASP A 62 -7.77 8.49 -30.54
N GLY A 63 -7.73 9.81 -30.24
CA GLY A 63 -8.72 10.51 -29.44
C GLY A 63 -9.88 11.09 -30.25
N ASN A 64 -10.92 11.45 -29.55
CA ASN A 64 -12.11 12.10 -30.08
C ASN A 64 -12.42 13.34 -29.24
N GLY A 65 -12.76 14.45 -29.89
CA GLY A 65 -13.21 15.67 -29.22
C GLY A 65 -12.23 16.83 -29.29
N THR A 66 -12.46 17.82 -28.47
CA THR A 66 -11.69 19.05 -28.37
C THR A 66 -10.91 19.13 -27.07
N TRP A 67 -9.92 20.04 -27.01
CA TRP A 67 -9.18 20.27 -25.77
C TRP A 67 -10.06 20.87 -24.66
N GLU A 68 -11.10 21.64 -25.03
CA GLU A 68 -12.07 22.19 -24.09
C GLU A 68 -12.89 21.10 -23.43
N GLU A 69 -13.44 20.15 -24.19
CA GLU A 69 -14.18 19.00 -23.67
C GLU A 69 -13.28 18.06 -22.83
N ALA A 70 -12.05 17.84 -23.29
CA ALA A 70 -11.09 17.03 -22.54
C ALA A 70 -10.72 17.68 -21.19
N GLU A 71 -10.52 19.01 -21.19
CA GLU A 71 -10.21 19.74 -19.95
C GLU A 71 -11.38 19.68 -18.97
N GLU A 72 -12.62 19.85 -19.43
CA GLU A 72 -13.81 19.78 -18.59
C GLU A 72 -13.93 18.39 -17.91
N LYS A 73 -13.88 17.30 -18.69
CA LYS A 73 -13.95 15.92 -18.19
C LYS A 73 -12.81 15.56 -17.26
N LEU A 74 -11.57 15.93 -17.61
CA LEU A 74 -10.40 15.65 -16.79
C LEU A 74 -10.43 16.44 -15.48
N THR A 75 -10.92 17.68 -15.49
CA THR A 75 -11.08 18.48 -14.27
C THR A 75 -12.10 17.84 -13.35
N ALA A 76 -13.30 17.47 -13.85
CA ALA A 76 -14.33 16.79 -13.08
C ALA A 76 -13.82 15.49 -12.44
N ALA A 77 -13.07 14.66 -13.19
CA ALA A 77 -12.47 13.44 -12.68
C ALA A 77 -11.45 13.70 -11.55
N VAL A 78 -10.59 14.72 -11.70
CA VAL A 78 -9.59 15.09 -10.69
C VAL A 78 -10.25 15.62 -9.41
N GLU A 79 -11.22 16.50 -9.55
CA GLU A 79 -11.98 17.06 -8.43
C GLU A 79 -12.75 15.98 -7.67
N ALA A 80 -13.21 14.94 -8.38
CA ALA A 80 -13.92 13.78 -7.80
C ALA A 80 -13.00 12.70 -7.22
N GLY A 81 -11.66 12.83 -7.29
CA GLY A 81 -10.73 11.93 -6.61
C GLY A 81 -9.96 10.98 -7.52
N ALA A 82 -9.75 11.31 -8.81
CA ALA A 82 -8.85 10.56 -9.67
C ALA A 82 -7.46 10.44 -9.02
N ALA A 83 -6.92 9.22 -8.96
CA ALA A 83 -5.57 8.99 -8.45
C ALA A 83 -4.51 9.52 -9.42
N PHE A 84 -4.78 9.42 -10.72
CA PHE A 84 -3.89 9.88 -11.79
C PHE A 84 -4.68 10.58 -12.88
N LEU A 85 -4.01 11.55 -13.54
CA LEU A 85 -4.47 12.21 -14.76
C LEU A 85 -3.44 12.01 -15.87
N ASP A 86 -3.83 11.39 -16.99
CA ASP A 86 -2.97 11.24 -18.18
C ASP A 86 -3.29 12.35 -19.19
N LEU A 87 -2.30 13.20 -19.47
CA LEU A 87 -2.39 14.30 -20.40
C LEU A 87 -1.31 14.22 -21.47
N GLU A 88 -1.73 14.21 -22.74
CA GLU A 88 -0.84 14.19 -23.91
C GLU A 88 0.09 15.41 -23.93
N ILE A 89 1.35 15.20 -24.37
CA ILE A 89 2.36 16.27 -24.45
C ILE A 89 1.97 17.36 -25.45
N GLU A 90 1.10 17.06 -26.40
CA GLU A 90 0.55 17.93 -27.43
C GLU A 90 -0.49 18.91 -26.87
N ALA A 91 -1.00 18.70 -25.66
CA ALA A 91 -1.99 19.57 -25.05
C ALA A 91 -1.51 21.04 -25.00
N PRO A 92 -2.39 22.00 -25.26
CA PRO A 92 -2.09 23.42 -25.15
C PRO A 92 -1.49 23.76 -23.79
N LYS A 93 -0.47 24.58 -23.77
CA LYS A 93 0.28 24.91 -22.54
C LYS A 93 -0.61 25.44 -21.41
N GLU A 94 -1.64 26.20 -21.74
CA GLU A 94 -2.54 26.76 -20.72
C GLU A 94 -3.49 25.71 -20.15
N VAL A 95 -3.98 24.77 -20.96
CA VAL A 95 -4.72 23.57 -20.50
C VAL A 95 -3.86 22.75 -19.53
N GLY A 96 -2.63 22.46 -19.94
CA GLY A 96 -1.68 21.71 -19.08
C GLY A 96 -1.40 22.39 -17.73
N LYS A 97 -1.32 23.73 -17.70
CA LYS A 97 -1.13 24.48 -16.45
C LYS A 97 -2.35 24.41 -15.53
N ARG A 98 -3.58 24.54 -16.08
CA ARG A 98 -4.81 24.48 -15.28
C ARG A 98 -5.01 23.09 -14.70
N LEU A 99 -4.87 22.04 -15.52
CA LEU A 99 -4.99 20.66 -15.07
C LEU A 99 -3.91 20.28 -14.02
N ARG A 100 -2.67 20.75 -14.21
CA ARG A 100 -1.62 20.56 -13.20
C ARG A 100 -1.97 21.22 -11.87
N ARG A 101 -2.56 22.42 -11.91
CA ARG A 101 -3.03 23.09 -10.69
C ARG A 101 -4.13 22.28 -10.01
N ALA A 102 -5.11 21.79 -10.77
CA ALA A 102 -6.16 20.90 -10.24
C ALA A 102 -5.55 19.65 -9.60
N CYS A 103 -4.63 18.94 -10.28
CA CYS A 103 -3.93 17.80 -9.71
C CYS A 103 -3.26 18.13 -8.37
N THR A 104 -2.57 19.28 -8.29
CA THR A 104 -1.91 19.70 -7.03
C THR A 104 -2.91 20.01 -5.92
N GLU A 105 -4.06 20.59 -6.25
CA GLU A 105 -5.10 20.99 -5.31
C GLU A 105 -5.86 19.80 -4.76
N TYR A 106 -6.19 18.81 -5.62
CA TYR A 106 -7.00 17.64 -5.27
C TYR A 106 -6.19 16.37 -5.04
N GLY A 107 -4.86 16.42 -5.16
CA GLY A 107 -3.97 15.30 -4.79
C GLY A 107 -3.80 14.23 -5.87
N ALA A 108 -4.17 14.50 -7.13
CA ALA A 108 -3.92 13.58 -8.23
C ALA A 108 -2.48 13.67 -8.74
N THR A 109 -1.91 12.57 -9.23
CA THR A 109 -0.59 12.53 -9.87
C THR A 109 -0.70 12.75 -11.37
N MET A 110 0.05 13.71 -11.93
CA MET A 110 0.01 14.01 -13.36
C MET A 110 0.96 13.11 -14.15
N ILE A 111 0.40 12.33 -15.08
CA ILE A 111 1.12 11.60 -16.12
C ILE A 111 1.18 12.48 -17.37
N ARG A 112 2.39 12.72 -17.90
CA ARG A 112 2.57 13.34 -19.22
C ARG A 112 2.97 12.28 -20.21
N SER A 113 2.12 12.05 -21.23
CA SER A 113 2.28 10.97 -22.18
C SER A 113 2.61 11.44 -23.58
N SER A 114 3.34 10.60 -24.30
CA SER A 114 3.57 10.73 -25.74
C SER A 114 3.49 9.37 -26.41
N HIS A 115 2.79 9.29 -27.54
CA HIS A 115 2.56 8.08 -28.30
C HIS A 115 3.15 8.22 -29.71
N PHE A 116 3.89 7.22 -30.16
CA PHE A 116 4.50 7.18 -31.50
C PHE A 116 3.93 6.00 -32.27
N PHE A 117 2.79 6.21 -32.93
CA PHE A 117 2.08 5.15 -33.67
C PHE A 117 2.73 4.81 -34.99
N ALA A 118 3.46 5.74 -35.60
CA ALA A 118 4.10 5.53 -36.91
C ALA A 118 5.39 4.68 -36.85
N GLY A 119 5.95 4.47 -35.66
CA GLY A 119 7.19 3.74 -35.43
C GLY A 119 7.98 4.27 -34.26
N THR A 120 9.04 3.60 -33.86
CA THR A 120 9.93 4.04 -32.79
C THR A 120 10.90 5.11 -33.33
N PRO A 121 10.89 6.34 -32.79
CA PRO A 121 11.82 7.38 -33.21
C PRO A 121 13.25 7.09 -32.67
N SER A 122 14.23 7.90 -33.13
CA SER A 122 15.61 7.74 -32.64
C SER A 122 15.72 7.99 -31.12
N ASP A 123 16.74 7.40 -30.50
CA ASP A 123 17.05 7.54 -29.06
C ASP A 123 17.08 9.02 -28.63
N GLN A 124 17.68 9.90 -29.43
CA GLN A 124 17.72 11.34 -29.11
C GLN A 124 16.33 11.97 -29.07
N VAL A 125 15.41 11.57 -29.96
CA VAL A 125 14.03 12.08 -29.98
C VAL A 125 13.27 11.56 -28.76
N LEU A 126 13.41 10.27 -28.42
CA LEU A 126 12.80 9.68 -27.22
C LEU A 126 13.25 10.42 -25.96
N ARG A 127 14.55 10.62 -25.76
CA ARG A 127 15.09 11.34 -24.58
C ARG A 127 14.62 12.80 -24.53
N ASN A 128 14.62 13.50 -25.65
CA ASN A 128 14.11 14.85 -25.72
C ASN A 128 12.62 14.91 -25.36
N THR A 129 11.84 13.91 -25.75
CA THR A 129 10.42 13.82 -25.40
C THR A 129 10.22 13.57 -23.91
N VAL A 130 11.02 12.68 -23.30
CA VAL A 130 11.01 12.48 -21.84
C VAL A 130 11.29 13.79 -21.11
N GLU A 131 12.34 14.51 -21.51
CA GLU A 131 12.68 15.82 -20.92
C GLU A 131 11.59 16.88 -21.14
N LYS A 132 10.93 16.86 -22.29
CA LYS A 132 9.79 17.74 -22.57
C LYS A 132 8.62 17.42 -21.64
N CYS A 133 8.23 16.15 -21.51
CA CYS A 133 7.16 15.71 -20.61
C CYS A 133 7.45 16.13 -19.15
N ARG A 134 8.67 15.93 -18.68
CA ARG A 134 9.13 16.35 -17.35
C ARG A 134 9.01 17.87 -17.14
N LYS A 135 9.51 18.66 -18.09
CA LYS A 135 9.45 20.14 -18.05
C LYS A 135 8.03 20.67 -18.04
N PHE A 136 7.10 19.98 -18.71
CA PHE A 136 5.68 20.34 -18.71
C PHE A 136 4.90 19.76 -17.53
N GLY A 137 5.59 19.28 -16.49
CA GLY A 137 5.02 18.98 -15.18
C GLY A 137 4.60 17.55 -14.98
N GLY A 138 5.10 16.60 -15.80
CA GLY A 138 4.91 15.18 -15.55
C GLY A 138 5.64 14.74 -14.29
N GLU A 139 4.91 14.26 -13.31
CA GLU A 139 5.45 13.53 -12.16
C GLU A 139 5.73 12.08 -12.58
N ILE A 140 4.92 11.56 -13.51
CA ILE A 140 5.17 10.36 -14.27
C ILE A 140 5.27 10.73 -15.75
N VAL A 141 6.30 10.23 -16.43
CA VAL A 141 6.44 10.37 -17.89
C VAL A 141 6.06 9.04 -18.53
N LYS A 142 5.15 9.06 -19.51
CA LYS A 142 4.72 7.86 -20.23
C LYS A 142 5.12 7.96 -21.71
N ILE A 143 5.89 6.99 -22.18
CA ILE A 143 6.30 6.85 -23.59
C ILE A 143 5.81 5.51 -24.12
N ALA A 144 5.03 5.55 -25.19
CA ALA A 144 4.59 4.38 -25.92
C ALA A 144 4.96 4.51 -27.42
N ALA A 145 5.77 3.60 -27.95
CA ALA A 145 6.23 3.68 -29.33
C ALA A 145 5.98 2.36 -30.05
N MET A 146 5.54 2.44 -31.33
CA MET A 146 5.34 1.28 -32.17
C MET A 146 6.68 0.62 -32.53
N ALA A 147 6.89 -0.62 -32.12
CA ALA A 147 8.08 -1.39 -32.48
C ALA A 147 7.82 -2.25 -33.71
N THR A 148 8.77 -2.23 -34.63
CA THR A 148 8.82 -3.11 -35.81
C THR A 148 9.99 -4.05 -35.77
N SER A 149 10.93 -3.86 -34.84
CA SER A 149 12.12 -4.67 -34.64
C SER A 149 12.49 -4.78 -33.15
N GLU A 150 13.35 -5.72 -32.79
CA GLU A 150 13.91 -5.88 -31.44
C GLU A 150 14.78 -4.69 -31.04
N GLU A 151 15.42 -4.03 -32.02
CA GLU A 151 16.20 -2.82 -31.81
C GLU A 151 15.30 -1.67 -31.34
N ASP A 152 14.08 -1.56 -31.90
CA ASP A 152 13.07 -0.58 -31.47
C ASP A 152 12.71 -0.81 -30.00
N VAL A 153 12.47 -2.06 -29.61
CA VAL A 153 12.15 -2.44 -28.22
C VAL A 153 13.31 -2.10 -27.30
N ALA A 154 14.54 -2.48 -27.68
CA ALA A 154 15.72 -2.19 -26.88
C ALA A 154 15.95 -0.68 -26.72
N MET A 155 15.64 0.12 -27.74
CA MET A 155 15.75 1.59 -27.70
C MET A 155 14.78 2.20 -26.71
N VAL A 156 13.52 1.75 -26.68
CA VAL A 156 12.50 2.25 -25.73
C VAL A 156 12.84 1.83 -24.29
N LEU A 157 13.19 0.55 -24.09
CA LEU A 157 13.58 0.04 -22.76
C LEU A 157 14.92 0.64 -22.30
N GLY A 158 15.79 1.05 -23.20
CA GLY A 158 17.02 1.77 -22.92
C GLY A 158 16.83 3.10 -22.20
N LEU A 159 15.62 3.67 -22.21
CA LEU A 159 15.29 4.87 -21.43
C LEU A 159 15.42 4.66 -19.92
N TYR A 160 15.28 3.43 -19.41
CA TYR A 160 15.45 3.10 -18.00
C TYR A 160 16.92 3.04 -17.53
N THR A 161 17.87 2.91 -18.45
CA THR A 161 19.30 2.72 -18.10
C THR A 161 20.03 4.04 -17.81
N VAL A 162 19.39 5.17 -18.07
CA VAL A 162 20.00 6.48 -17.83
C VAL A 162 19.73 6.89 -16.38
N THR A 163 20.77 6.86 -15.57
CA THR A 163 20.74 7.16 -14.12
C THR A 163 20.10 8.49 -13.76
N ASP A 164 20.10 9.46 -14.66
CA ASP A 164 19.47 10.76 -14.48
C ASP A 164 17.94 10.74 -14.71
N LEU A 165 17.41 9.67 -15.32
CA LEU A 165 15.99 9.55 -15.65
C LEU A 165 15.20 8.73 -14.62
N ASN A 166 15.85 7.87 -13.84
CA ASN A 166 15.17 7.07 -12.81
C ASN A 166 16.04 6.91 -11.56
N PRO A 167 15.92 7.79 -10.57
CA PRO A 167 16.71 7.71 -9.33
C PRO A 167 16.36 6.48 -8.47
N SER A 168 15.29 5.74 -8.76
CA SER A 168 14.95 4.50 -8.05
C SER A 168 15.73 3.27 -8.55
N VAL A 169 16.46 3.35 -9.64
CA VAL A 169 17.38 2.29 -10.10
C VAL A 169 18.82 2.59 -9.64
N ALA A 170 18.98 2.88 -8.37
CA ALA A 170 20.30 2.94 -7.75
C ALA A 170 20.70 1.51 -7.34
N GLU A 171 21.61 0.94 -8.10
CA GLU A 171 22.42 -0.26 -7.90
C GLU A 171 21.70 -1.60 -7.64
N PRO A 172 22.11 -2.69 -8.31
CA PRO A 172 21.73 -4.03 -7.89
C PRO A 172 22.28 -4.24 -6.48
N VAL A 173 21.36 -4.45 -5.53
CA VAL A 173 21.72 -4.87 -4.18
C VAL A 173 22.39 -6.24 -4.30
N GLU A 174 23.72 -6.26 -4.42
CA GLU A 174 24.48 -7.43 -4.01
C GLU A 174 24.18 -7.63 -2.53
N ALA A 175 23.41 -8.68 -2.26
CA ALA A 175 23.10 -9.14 -0.91
C ALA A 175 24.38 -9.66 -0.24
N THR A 176 25.23 -8.76 0.20
CA THR A 176 26.25 -9.06 1.21
C THR A 176 25.58 -8.91 2.56
N PHE A 177 25.17 -10.04 3.12
CA PHE A 177 24.90 -10.18 4.55
C PHE A 177 26.15 -9.74 5.31
N ARG A 178 26.20 -8.46 5.72
CA ARG A 178 27.11 -8.01 6.76
C ARG A 178 26.29 -7.86 8.03
N THR A 179 26.70 -8.64 9.02
CA THR A 179 26.13 -8.70 10.36
C THR A 179 26.10 -7.30 11.02
N ALA A 180 24.97 -7.03 11.68
CA ALA A 180 24.64 -5.75 12.33
C ALA A 180 25.58 -5.29 13.47
N GLU A 181 26.68 -6.01 13.72
CA GLU A 181 27.61 -5.75 14.82
C GLU A 181 28.74 -4.76 14.53
N GLN A 182 28.93 -4.33 13.27
CA GLN A 182 30.04 -3.42 12.93
C GLN A 182 29.67 -1.96 12.66
N GLN A 183 28.40 -1.58 12.79
CA GLN A 183 27.95 -0.19 12.59
C GLN A 183 27.73 0.63 13.89
N SER A 184 27.81 0.03 15.08
CA SER A 184 27.53 0.74 16.35
C SER A 184 28.72 1.50 16.97
N LEU A 185 29.93 1.48 16.37
CA LEU A 185 31.14 2.02 16.99
C LEU A 185 31.72 3.31 16.38
N ARG A 186 31.01 4.01 15.48
CA ARG A 186 31.55 5.23 14.85
C ARG A 186 30.59 6.43 14.77
N GLN A 187 29.62 6.59 15.67
CA GLN A 187 28.88 7.86 15.75
C GLN A 187 28.59 8.29 17.20
N ALA A 188 29.68 8.66 17.88
CA ALA A 188 29.59 9.51 19.05
C ALA A 188 30.62 10.62 18.89
N GLN A 189 30.26 11.72 18.19
CA GLN A 189 30.86 13.05 18.38
C GLN A 189 30.17 14.08 17.47
N GLU A 190 29.64 15.13 18.12
CA GLU A 190 29.26 16.48 17.71
C GLU A 190 27.90 16.73 17.06
N PRO A 191 27.16 17.77 17.53
CA PRO A 191 25.89 18.18 16.97
C PRO A 191 26.12 18.95 15.66
N VAL A 192 25.86 18.29 14.51
CA VAL A 192 25.87 18.95 13.22
C VAL A 192 24.55 19.71 13.08
N ASN A 193 24.66 21.02 13.05
CA ASN A 193 23.57 21.95 12.76
C ASN A 193 23.19 21.82 11.28
N VAL A 194 22.33 20.85 10.94
CA VAL A 194 21.84 20.63 9.58
C VAL A 194 20.78 21.68 9.28
N LYS A 195 21.20 22.76 8.62
CA LYS A 195 20.24 23.58 7.85
C LYS A 195 19.64 22.68 6.78
N VAL A 196 18.39 22.27 6.96
CA VAL A 196 17.60 21.63 5.91
C VAL A 196 17.42 22.64 4.80
N GLN A 197 18.31 22.59 3.80
CA GLN A 197 18.10 23.26 2.53
C GLN A 197 16.96 22.53 1.83
N ARG A 198 15.86 23.24 1.56
CA ARG A 198 14.82 22.73 0.67
C ARG A 198 15.49 22.39 -0.67
N PRO A 199 15.21 21.22 -1.28
CA PRO A 199 15.76 20.89 -2.58
C PRO A 199 15.39 21.99 -3.56
N GLN A 200 16.36 22.46 -4.34
CA GLN A 200 16.10 23.42 -5.43
C GLN A 200 15.11 22.77 -6.40
N GLU A 201 14.19 23.53 -6.95
CA GLU A 201 13.09 23.11 -7.85
C GLU A 201 13.52 22.27 -9.07
N ASN A 202 14.81 22.16 -9.34
CA ASN A 202 15.39 21.46 -10.49
C ASN A 202 15.71 19.97 -10.28
N GLN A 203 15.43 19.37 -9.11
CA GLN A 203 15.73 17.95 -8.82
C GLN A 203 14.50 17.19 -8.27
N ARG A 204 13.31 17.44 -8.79
CA ARG A 204 12.19 16.53 -8.53
C ARG A 204 12.45 15.26 -9.32
N SER A 205 12.61 14.15 -8.61
CA SER A 205 12.57 12.81 -9.18
C SER A 205 11.23 12.61 -9.89
N PHE A 206 11.23 12.07 -11.09
CA PHE A 206 10.02 11.67 -11.81
C PHE A 206 10.07 10.17 -12.05
N GLU A 207 8.92 9.56 -12.26
CA GLU A 207 8.82 8.14 -12.60
C GLU A 207 8.63 7.97 -14.11
N LEU A 208 9.14 6.86 -14.64
CA LEU A 208 9.08 6.57 -16.07
C LEU A 208 8.21 5.33 -16.34
N ILE A 209 7.31 5.45 -17.30
CA ILE A 209 6.59 4.35 -17.93
C ILE A 209 7.00 4.36 -19.41
N ALA A 210 7.79 3.40 -19.86
CA ALA A 210 8.21 3.30 -21.25
C ALA A 210 8.09 1.84 -21.72
N PHE A 211 7.33 1.65 -22.80
CA PHE A 211 7.13 0.34 -23.40
C PHE A 211 6.83 0.49 -24.91
N SER A 212 6.99 -0.59 -25.63
CA SER A 212 6.70 -0.64 -27.05
C SER A 212 5.30 -1.19 -27.34
N MET A 213 4.68 -0.69 -28.40
CA MET A 213 3.42 -1.18 -28.98
C MET A 213 3.72 -2.15 -30.14
N GLY A 214 2.70 -2.86 -30.61
CA GLY A 214 2.83 -3.88 -31.66
C GLY A 214 3.20 -5.25 -31.11
N GLU A 215 3.07 -6.30 -31.93
CA GLU A 215 3.37 -7.68 -31.52
C GLU A 215 4.83 -7.85 -31.08
N THR A 216 5.78 -7.24 -31.79
CA THR A 216 7.19 -7.23 -31.41
C THR A 216 7.43 -6.57 -30.05
N GLY A 217 6.61 -5.57 -29.70
CA GLY A 217 6.72 -4.83 -28.45
C GLY A 217 5.97 -5.44 -27.26
N LYS A 218 5.22 -6.53 -27.45
CA LYS A 218 4.30 -7.11 -26.46
C LYS A 218 4.95 -7.30 -25.09
N ASP A 219 6.09 -7.96 -25.05
CA ASP A 219 6.79 -8.32 -23.80
C ASP A 219 7.44 -7.12 -23.10
N SER A 220 7.68 -6.02 -23.80
CA SER A 220 8.23 -4.80 -23.20
C SER A 220 7.34 -4.23 -22.08
N ARG A 221 6.04 -4.54 -22.09
CA ARG A 221 5.09 -4.17 -21.04
C ARG A 221 5.33 -4.91 -19.72
N LEU A 222 5.91 -6.11 -19.77
CA LEU A 222 6.36 -6.85 -18.59
C LEU A 222 7.76 -6.43 -18.18
N GLU A 223 8.65 -6.24 -19.17
CA GLU A 223 10.04 -5.85 -18.91
C GLU A 223 10.13 -4.45 -18.27
N CYS A 224 9.26 -3.51 -18.65
CA CYS A 224 9.25 -2.18 -18.05
C CYS A 224 9.01 -2.21 -16.52
N LEU A 225 8.19 -3.15 -16.02
CA LEU A 225 7.99 -3.35 -14.57
C LEU A 225 9.28 -3.78 -13.87
N LYS A 226 10.06 -4.68 -14.48
CA LYS A 226 11.35 -5.15 -13.95
C LYS A 226 12.39 -4.03 -13.94
N LEU A 227 12.27 -3.08 -14.86
CA LEU A 227 13.16 -1.92 -15.00
C LEU A 227 12.74 -0.72 -14.11
N GLY A 228 11.67 -0.85 -13.32
CA GLY A 228 11.26 0.14 -12.34
C GLY A 228 10.08 1.03 -12.75
N SER A 229 9.31 0.65 -13.79
CA SER A 229 8.03 1.31 -14.07
C SER A 229 7.08 1.18 -12.88
N PRO A 230 6.40 2.26 -12.43
CA PRO A 230 5.46 2.18 -11.30
C PRO A 230 4.28 1.25 -11.59
N PHE A 231 3.87 1.18 -12.85
CA PHE A 231 2.85 0.25 -13.35
C PHE A 231 2.97 0.08 -14.87
N THR A 232 2.23 -0.88 -15.40
CA THR A 232 2.10 -1.13 -16.84
C THR A 232 0.63 -1.23 -17.25
N TYR A 233 0.36 -1.28 -18.56
CA TYR A 233 -0.98 -1.26 -19.12
C TYR A 233 -1.37 -2.61 -19.75
N ALA A 234 -2.58 -3.07 -19.45
CA ALA A 234 -3.21 -4.24 -20.05
C ALA A 234 -4.57 -3.89 -20.65
N ALA A 235 -5.03 -4.67 -21.62
CA ALA A 235 -6.42 -4.62 -22.08
C ALA A 235 -7.32 -5.41 -21.11
N LEU A 236 -8.62 -5.13 -21.10
CA LEU A 236 -9.57 -5.91 -20.31
C LEU A 236 -9.66 -7.35 -20.84
N SER A 237 -9.73 -7.50 -22.16
CA SER A 237 -9.63 -8.78 -22.90
C SER A 237 -8.82 -8.60 -24.18
N GLU A 238 -8.50 -9.68 -24.91
CA GLU A 238 -7.81 -9.60 -26.19
C GLU A 238 -8.62 -8.81 -27.25
N GLU A 239 -9.94 -8.97 -27.25
CA GLU A 239 -10.83 -8.29 -28.19
C GLU A 239 -10.93 -6.79 -27.92
N GLU A 240 -10.67 -6.37 -26.68
CA GLU A 240 -10.74 -4.98 -26.25
C GLU A 240 -9.37 -4.29 -26.21
N ALA A 241 -8.37 -4.89 -26.83
CA ALA A 241 -7.04 -4.29 -26.90
C ALA A 241 -7.08 -2.91 -27.57
N ALA A 242 -6.62 -1.89 -26.86
CA ALA A 242 -6.56 -0.52 -27.37
C ALA A 242 -5.45 -0.32 -28.41
N ALA A 243 -4.46 -1.21 -28.43
CA ALA A 243 -3.35 -1.20 -29.37
C ALA A 243 -2.88 -2.65 -29.65
N PRO A 244 -2.33 -2.95 -30.85
CA PRO A 244 -1.76 -4.25 -31.16
C PRO A 244 -0.67 -4.66 -30.16
N GLY A 245 -0.59 -5.97 -29.84
CA GLY A 245 0.39 -6.49 -28.88
C GLY A 245 0.12 -6.12 -27.41
N GLN A 246 -1.12 -5.77 -27.08
CA GLN A 246 -1.50 -5.56 -25.69
C GLN A 246 -1.89 -6.88 -25.03
N TRP A 247 -1.30 -7.19 -23.88
CA TRP A 247 -1.71 -8.32 -23.06
C TRP A 247 -3.12 -8.12 -22.53
N SER A 248 -3.91 -9.19 -22.42
CA SER A 248 -5.11 -9.16 -21.59
C SER A 248 -4.73 -9.03 -20.11
N TYR A 249 -5.62 -8.48 -19.29
CA TYR A 249 -5.38 -8.31 -17.86
C TYR A 249 -5.11 -9.64 -17.17
N SER A 250 -5.88 -10.68 -17.48
CA SER A 250 -5.74 -12.01 -16.90
C SER A 250 -4.39 -12.66 -17.25
N GLU A 251 -3.95 -12.58 -18.51
CA GLU A 251 -2.66 -13.09 -18.94
C GLU A 251 -1.50 -12.34 -18.26
N MET A 252 -1.59 -11.00 -18.18
CA MET A 252 -0.56 -10.20 -17.54
C MET A 252 -0.48 -10.45 -16.04
N ILE A 253 -1.60 -10.62 -15.34
CA ILE A 253 -1.64 -11.05 -13.93
C ILE A 253 -0.95 -12.40 -13.77
N ALA A 254 -1.24 -13.37 -14.65
CA ALA A 254 -0.61 -14.68 -14.61
C ALA A 254 0.91 -14.60 -14.88
N ALA A 255 1.33 -13.76 -15.80
CA ALA A 255 2.75 -13.57 -16.13
C ALA A 255 3.55 -12.89 -14.99
N VAL A 256 2.95 -11.89 -14.33
CA VAL A 256 3.61 -11.12 -13.26
C VAL A 256 3.58 -11.85 -11.92
N TYR A 257 2.45 -12.45 -11.57
CA TYR A 257 2.22 -13.03 -10.24
C TYR A 257 2.18 -14.56 -10.24
N GLY A 258 2.34 -15.20 -11.40
CA GLY A 258 2.15 -16.63 -11.62
C GLY A 258 0.67 -16.97 -11.75
N GLU A 259 0.39 -18.15 -12.30
CA GLU A 259 -0.98 -18.69 -12.22
C GLU A 259 -1.38 -18.76 -10.76
N ARG A 260 -2.41 -18.02 -10.38
CA ARG A 260 -3.07 -18.21 -9.08
C ARG A 260 -3.75 -19.59 -9.12
N ARG A 261 -2.98 -20.63 -8.88
CA ARG A 261 -3.59 -21.87 -8.45
C ARG A 261 -4.28 -21.53 -7.13
N PRO A 262 -5.57 -21.81 -6.97
CA PRO A 262 -6.16 -21.79 -5.65
C PRO A 262 -5.23 -22.64 -4.80
N LEU A 263 -4.59 -22.03 -3.81
CA LEU A 263 -3.85 -22.77 -2.80
C LEU A 263 -4.91 -23.59 -2.06
N HIS A 264 -5.23 -24.77 -2.59
CA HIS A 264 -5.82 -25.84 -1.80
C HIS A 264 -4.71 -26.24 -0.83
N CYS A 265 -4.61 -25.47 0.22
CA CYS A 265 -3.76 -25.82 1.34
C CYS A 265 -4.63 -26.68 2.27
N ASP A 266 -4.61 -27.98 2.05
CA ASP A 266 -5.18 -28.94 2.98
C ASP A 266 -4.35 -29.02 4.29
N THR A 267 -3.30 -28.23 4.38
CA THR A 267 -2.42 -28.15 5.54
C THR A 267 -2.73 -26.88 6.33
N ALA A 268 -3.13 -27.02 7.57
CA ALA A 268 -3.24 -25.90 8.49
C ALA A 268 -1.86 -25.25 8.66
N LEU A 269 -1.70 -24.01 8.21
CA LEU A 269 -0.49 -23.23 8.45
C LEU A 269 -0.55 -22.69 9.88
N ASN A 270 0.36 -23.17 10.74
CA ASN A 270 0.56 -22.59 12.05
C ASN A 270 1.25 -21.23 11.89
N MET A 271 0.46 -20.16 11.93
CA MET A 271 0.99 -18.80 11.94
C MET A 271 1.46 -18.44 13.35
N PRO A 272 2.62 -17.76 13.51
CA PRO A 272 3.00 -17.22 14.81
C PRO A 272 1.92 -16.26 15.31
N ALA A 273 1.70 -16.25 16.62
CA ALA A 273 0.71 -15.36 17.24
C ALA A 273 1.01 -13.90 16.90
N SER A 274 -0.03 -13.15 16.56
CA SER A 274 0.12 -11.70 16.31
C SER A 274 0.59 -10.99 17.58
N LYS A 275 1.79 -10.42 17.56
CA LYS A 275 2.38 -9.62 18.64
C LYS A 275 1.43 -8.54 19.17
N SER A 276 0.80 -7.80 18.26
CA SER A 276 -0.15 -6.74 18.62
C SER A 276 -1.46 -7.25 19.22
N PHE A 277 -1.92 -8.44 18.79
CA PHE A 277 -3.09 -9.09 19.39
C PHE A 277 -2.77 -9.61 20.79
N ALA A 278 -1.62 -10.25 20.94
CA ALA A 278 -1.17 -10.80 22.23
C ALA A 278 -1.08 -9.72 23.33
N GLN A 279 -0.50 -8.55 23.03
CA GLN A 279 -0.43 -7.44 23.98
C GLN A 279 -1.83 -6.99 24.45
N ARG A 280 -2.77 -6.81 23.49
CA ARG A 280 -4.16 -6.45 23.84
C ARG A 280 -4.85 -7.50 24.70
N ALA A 281 -4.67 -8.78 24.32
CA ALA A 281 -5.24 -9.91 25.06
C ALA A 281 -4.68 -10.01 26.49
N ILE A 282 -3.36 -9.83 26.67
CA ILE A 282 -2.70 -9.82 27.98
C ILE A 282 -3.25 -8.73 28.89
N ILE A 283 -3.35 -7.49 28.39
CA ILE A 283 -3.86 -6.36 29.18
C ILE A 283 -5.36 -6.54 29.48
N ALA A 284 -6.16 -7.00 28.48
CA ALA A 284 -7.59 -7.28 28.72
C ALA A 284 -7.79 -8.39 29.76
N ALA A 285 -7.00 -9.47 29.70
CA ALA A 285 -7.04 -10.55 30.67
C ALA A 285 -6.60 -10.09 32.08
N ALA A 286 -5.61 -9.19 32.15
CA ALA A 286 -5.17 -8.61 33.43
C ALA A 286 -6.24 -7.76 34.11
N LEU A 287 -7.08 -7.09 33.33
CA LEU A 287 -8.18 -6.26 33.83
C LEU A 287 -9.48 -7.02 34.02
N ALA A 288 -9.60 -8.22 33.48
CA ALA A 288 -10.79 -9.06 33.62
C ALA A 288 -10.94 -9.62 35.05
N GLU A 289 -12.14 -10.09 35.39
CA GLU A 289 -12.38 -10.84 36.64
C GLU A 289 -12.15 -12.32 36.38
N GLY A 290 -11.35 -12.95 37.27
CA GLY A 290 -11.08 -14.41 37.22
C GLY A 290 -9.89 -14.80 36.34
N GLU A 291 -9.84 -16.12 35.99
CA GLU A 291 -8.74 -16.70 35.22
C GLU A 291 -9.02 -16.70 33.72
N SER A 292 -8.07 -16.14 32.93
CA SER A 292 -8.05 -16.17 31.48
C SER A 292 -6.91 -17.07 30.98
N ARG A 293 -7.17 -17.85 29.92
CA ARG A 293 -6.18 -18.74 29.27
C ARG A 293 -5.93 -18.30 27.83
N LEU A 294 -4.72 -17.89 27.51
CA LEU A 294 -4.30 -17.43 26.18
C LEU A 294 -3.39 -18.48 25.56
N GLY A 295 -3.94 -19.32 24.67
CA GLY A 295 -3.19 -20.36 23.95
C GLY A 295 -2.36 -19.77 22.80
N GLY A 296 -1.27 -20.49 22.45
CA GLY A 296 -0.39 -20.09 21.34
C GLY A 296 0.51 -18.90 21.67
N TYR A 297 0.80 -18.66 22.93
CA TYR A 297 1.72 -17.59 23.34
C TYR A 297 3.11 -17.78 22.76
N SER A 298 3.62 -16.77 22.10
CA SER A 298 4.98 -16.69 21.58
C SER A 298 5.75 -15.56 22.28
N PRO A 299 6.87 -15.85 22.96
CA PRO A 299 7.65 -14.84 23.64
C PRO A 299 8.28 -13.88 22.64
N CYS A 300 8.19 -12.59 22.95
CA CYS A 300 8.94 -11.51 22.31
C CYS A 300 8.98 -10.31 23.26
N GLY A 301 9.94 -9.40 23.09
CA GLY A 301 10.13 -8.29 24.01
C GLY A 301 8.89 -7.45 24.31
N ASP A 302 8.04 -7.21 23.32
CA ASP A 302 6.79 -6.47 23.51
C ASP A 302 5.73 -7.26 24.30
N ASN A 303 5.66 -8.57 24.12
CA ASN A 303 4.74 -9.42 24.87
C ASN A 303 5.22 -9.59 26.33
N GLU A 304 6.52 -9.67 26.54
CA GLU A 304 7.14 -9.69 27.87
C GLU A 304 6.87 -8.36 28.60
N ALA A 305 7.01 -7.21 27.92
CA ALA A 305 6.65 -5.94 28.48
C ALA A 305 5.17 -5.87 28.89
N ALA A 306 4.25 -6.42 28.07
CA ALA A 306 2.83 -6.49 28.41
C ALA A 306 2.56 -7.38 29.61
N ILE A 307 3.30 -8.48 29.78
CA ILE A 307 3.22 -9.34 30.97
C ILE A 307 3.69 -8.59 32.22
N GLU A 308 4.80 -7.86 32.14
CA GLU A 308 5.30 -7.07 33.27
C GLU A 308 4.32 -5.94 33.63
N VAL A 309 3.69 -5.29 32.67
CA VAL A 309 2.62 -4.33 32.92
C VAL A 309 1.42 -5.01 33.60
N ALA A 310 0.99 -6.19 33.12
CA ALA A 310 -0.10 -6.94 33.76
C ALA A 310 0.19 -7.29 35.23
N LYS A 311 1.42 -7.71 35.52
CA LYS A 311 1.88 -7.95 36.90
C LYS A 311 1.94 -6.67 37.74
N ALA A 312 2.40 -5.56 37.16
CA ALA A 312 2.44 -4.25 37.82
C ALA A 312 1.04 -3.73 38.17
N LEU A 313 0.03 -4.06 37.35
CA LEU A 313 -1.38 -3.78 37.63
C LEU A 313 -1.96 -4.67 38.75
N GLY A 314 -1.27 -5.75 39.12
CA GLY A 314 -1.66 -6.67 40.20
C GLY A 314 -2.13 -8.06 39.73
N ALA A 315 -2.16 -8.31 38.42
CA ALA A 315 -2.54 -9.62 37.89
C ALA A 315 -1.45 -10.68 38.14
N LYS A 316 -1.86 -11.95 38.36
CA LYS A 316 -0.93 -13.06 38.47
C LYS A 316 -0.80 -13.74 37.11
N VAL A 317 0.43 -13.87 36.63
CA VAL A 317 0.71 -14.44 35.30
C VAL A 317 1.60 -15.67 35.45
N ARG A 318 1.21 -16.77 34.80
CA ARG A 318 2.00 -18.00 34.69
C ARG A 318 2.01 -18.54 33.28
N ILE A 319 3.07 -19.20 32.88
CA ILE A 319 3.22 -19.82 31.56
C ILE A 319 3.21 -21.33 31.75
N GLU A 320 2.29 -22.04 31.07
CA GLU A 320 2.28 -23.46 30.94
C GLU A 320 2.85 -23.91 29.62
N SER A 321 3.97 -24.63 29.62
CA SER A 321 4.52 -25.22 28.39
C SER A 321 3.91 -26.63 28.18
N GLU A 322 3.58 -26.98 26.93
CA GLU A 322 3.09 -28.30 26.57
C GLU A 322 4.14 -29.36 26.85
N GLY A 323 3.94 -30.04 27.96
CA GLY A 323 4.71 -31.24 28.38
C GLY A 323 3.89 -32.19 29.25
N SER A 324 2.68 -31.79 29.66
CA SER A 324 1.77 -32.63 30.46
C SER A 324 0.41 -32.74 29.76
N SER A 325 0.12 -33.98 29.31
CA SER A 325 -1.16 -34.36 28.76
C SER A 325 -2.31 -34.05 29.74
N LEU A 326 -3.10 -33.03 29.41
CA LEU A 326 -4.40 -32.84 30.05
C LEU A 326 -5.50 -33.07 29.01
N GLN A 327 -6.31 -34.08 29.32
CA GLN A 327 -7.57 -34.37 28.64
C GLN A 327 -8.43 -33.08 28.62
N VAL A 328 -8.90 -32.74 27.43
CA VAL A 328 -9.84 -31.63 27.20
C VAL A 328 -11.16 -32.02 27.89
N GLY A 329 -11.33 -31.58 29.13
CA GLY A 329 -12.63 -31.56 29.80
C GLY A 329 -13.53 -30.52 29.15
N ALA A 330 -14.76 -30.94 28.84
CA ALA A 330 -15.79 -30.12 28.22
C ALA A 330 -15.89 -28.71 28.86
N LEU A 331 -15.67 -27.68 28.05
CA LEU A 331 -15.94 -26.28 28.40
C LEU A 331 -17.43 -26.12 28.73
N ARG A 332 -17.74 -25.90 30.02
CA ARG A 332 -19.06 -25.46 30.44
C ARG A 332 -19.38 -24.11 29.75
N GLN A 333 -20.56 -24.03 29.14
CA GLN A 333 -21.14 -22.80 28.62
C GLN A 333 -21.15 -21.75 29.72
N ALA A 334 -20.28 -20.75 29.62
CA ALA A 334 -20.39 -19.55 30.40
C ALA A 334 -21.63 -18.76 29.92
N GLN A 335 -22.49 -18.38 30.85
CA GLN A 335 -23.64 -17.51 30.59
C GLN A 335 -23.16 -16.21 29.93
N ARG A 336 -23.87 -15.75 28.89
CA ARG A 336 -23.55 -14.52 28.16
C ARG A 336 -23.49 -13.34 29.13
N PRO A 337 -22.40 -12.56 29.13
CA PRO A 337 -22.39 -11.28 29.83
C PRO A 337 -23.40 -10.33 29.16
N THR A 338 -24.14 -9.59 29.96
CA THR A 338 -25.11 -8.58 29.51
C THR A 338 -24.44 -7.26 29.11
N ASP A 339 -23.12 -7.19 29.13
CA ASP A 339 -22.33 -6.01 28.79
C ASP A 339 -21.93 -6.04 27.32
N PRO A 340 -22.28 -5.00 26.50
CA PRO A 340 -21.98 -4.92 25.07
C PRO A 340 -20.48 -5.00 24.75
N VAL A 341 -19.61 -4.52 25.65
CA VAL A 341 -18.15 -4.54 25.46
C VAL A 341 -17.60 -5.95 25.63
N ALA A 342 -18.09 -6.72 26.61
CA ALA A 342 -17.69 -8.10 26.83
C ALA A 342 -18.17 -9.05 25.71
N SER A 343 -19.30 -8.74 25.05
CA SER A 343 -19.84 -9.48 23.91
C SER A 343 -18.95 -9.35 22.68
N MET A 344 -18.41 -8.18 22.41
CA MET A 344 -17.57 -7.91 21.25
C MET A 344 -16.20 -8.61 21.33
N PHE A 345 -15.65 -8.81 22.53
CA PHE A 345 -14.41 -9.56 22.76
C PHE A 345 -14.62 -11.07 22.84
N GLY A 346 -15.79 -11.56 23.23
CA GLY A 346 -16.12 -12.98 23.38
C GLY A 346 -16.24 -13.73 22.06
N GLU A 347 -16.58 -13.11 20.95
CA GLU A 347 -16.61 -13.72 19.63
C GLU A 347 -15.24 -13.79 18.94
N LEU A 348 -14.34 -12.89 19.27
CA LEU A 348 -12.98 -12.86 18.67
C LEU A 348 -12.06 -13.97 19.20
N CYS A 349 -12.40 -14.63 20.31
CA CYS A 349 -11.58 -15.67 20.94
C CYS A 349 -11.95 -17.12 20.57
N ARG A 350 -12.84 -17.34 19.59
CA ARG A 350 -13.18 -18.69 19.11
C ARG A 350 -12.33 -19.08 17.88
N THR A 351 -11.04 -19.24 18.06
CA THR A 351 -10.24 -20.00 17.10
C THR A 351 -10.16 -21.45 17.56
N THR A 352 -10.90 -22.33 16.89
CA THR A 352 -10.79 -23.78 17.01
C THR A 352 -9.57 -24.26 16.22
N GLY A 353 -8.38 -23.98 16.72
CA GLY A 353 -7.12 -24.53 16.23
C GLY A 353 -6.42 -25.21 17.39
N SER A 354 -5.94 -26.43 17.20
CA SER A 354 -5.01 -27.07 18.13
C SER A 354 -3.76 -26.18 18.23
N ALA A 355 -3.69 -25.35 19.26
CA ALA A 355 -2.54 -24.52 19.52
C ALA A 355 -1.44 -25.40 20.12
N THR A 356 -0.47 -25.80 19.30
CA THR A 356 0.80 -26.32 19.78
C THR A 356 1.64 -25.13 20.22
N GLY A 357 1.87 -24.95 21.52
CA GLY A 357 2.66 -23.84 22.05
C GLY A 357 2.37 -23.56 23.54
N ASN A 358 3.12 -22.64 24.11
CA ASN A 358 2.92 -22.21 25.48
C ASN A 358 1.55 -21.57 25.69
N THR A 359 0.88 -21.88 26.81
CA THR A 359 -0.37 -21.22 27.23
C THR A 359 -0.06 -20.25 28.36
N LEU A 360 -0.47 -19.00 28.19
CA LEU A 360 -0.37 -17.98 29.22
C LEU A 360 -1.65 -17.97 30.04
N ILE A 361 -1.53 -18.10 31.36
CA ILE A 361 -2.63 -18.08 32.30
C ILE A 361 -2.52 -16.81 33.12
N ILE A 362 -3.60 -16.02 33.11
CA ILE A 362 -3.66 -14.73 33.77
C ILE A 362 -4.86 -14.71 34.72
N GLU A 363 -4.59 -14.58 36.02
CA GLU A 363 -5.59 -14.29 37.02
C GLU A 363 -5.73 -12.78 37.11
N GLY A 364 -6.81 -12.27 36.54
CA GLY A 364 -7.05 -10.83 36.43
C GLY A 364 -7.57 -10.21 37.72
N ILE A 365 -7.53 -8.88 37.78
CA ILE A 365 -7.77 -8.10 38.99
C ILE A 365 -9.19 -7.55 39.10
N GLY A 366 -10.00 -7.64 38.02
CA GLY A 366 -11.36 -7.10 38.00
C GLY A 366 -11.41 -5.61 38.38
N SER A 367 -12.36 -5.25 39.23
CA SER A 367 -12.55 -3.88 39.73
C SER A 367 -11.49 -3.41 40.75
N SER A 368 -10.54 -4.29 41.12
CA SER A 368 -9.48 -4.02 42.11
C SER A 368 -8.19 -3.49 41.50
N ALA A 369 -8.25 -2.93 40.32
CA ALA A 369 -7.08 -2.40 39.60
C ALA A 369 -6.34 -1.35 40.43
N ASN A 370 -5.07 -1.58 40.73
CA ASN A 370 -4.20 -0.60 41.33
C ASN A 370 -3.12 -0.20 40.35
N ILE A 371 -3.21 1.01 39.82
CA ILE A 371 -2.21 1.54 38.91
C ILE A 371 -0.98 2.00 39.69
N PRO A 372 0.22 1.49 39.40
CA PRO A 372 1.45 1.96 40.01
C PRO A 372 1.79 3.40 39.52
N GLU A 373 2.57 4.13 40.30
CA GLU A 373 3.02 5.48 39.95
C GLU A 373 3.95 5.49 38.72
N LYS A 374 4.61 4.36 38.42
CA LYS A 374 5.48 4.20 37.24
C LYS A 374 5.19 2.89 36.53
N ILE A 375 5.01 2.97 35.18
CA ILE A 375 4.75 1.84 34.30
C ILE A 375 5.81 1.84 33.20
N ASN A 376 6.54 0.72 33.06
CA ASN A 376 7.49 0.53 31.98
C ASN A 376 6.83 -0.29 30.85
N VAL A 377 6.71 0.30 29.67
CA VAL A 377 6.08 -0.31 28.47
C VAL A 377 7.11 -0.94 27.52
N GLY A 378 8.38 -1.02 27.92
CA GLY A 378 9.46 -1.55 27.07
C GLY A 378 9.65 -0.69 25.82
N GLU A 379 9.83 -1.34 24.68
CA GLU A 379 9.92 -0.69 23.36
C GLU A 379 8.58 -0.64 22.61
N SER A 380 7.48 -1.02 23.27
CA SER A 380 6.18 -1.18 22.62
C SER A 380 5.38 0.11 22.50
N GLY A 381 5.35 0.68 21.28
CA GLY A 381 4.49 1.82 20.96
C GLY A 381 2.98 1.51 21.06
N LEU A 382 2.57 0.25 20.87
CA LEU A 382 1.18 -0.15 21.08
C LEU A 382 0.83 -0.14 22.57
N LEU A 383 1.70 -0.71 23.41
CA LEU A 383 1.48 -0.77 24.85
C LEU A 383 1.43 0.63 25.45
N THR A 384 2.26 1.57 25.00
CA THR A 384 2.18 2.97 25.38
C THR A 384 0.79 3.55 25.10
N ARG A 385 0.26 3.34 23.88
CA ARG A 385 -1.08 3.83 23.48
C ARG A 385 -2.22 3.20 24.29
N LEU A 386 -2.05 1.96 24.73
CA LEU A 386 -3.02 1.28 25.60
C LEU A 386 -2.96 1.81 27.03
N MET A 387 -1.77 2.06 27.56
CA MET A 387 -1.58 2.47 28.93
C MET A 387 -1.96 3.93 29.22
N ILE A 388 -1.83 4.83 28.25
CA ILE A 388 -2.23 6.24 28.42
C ILE A 388 -3.71 6.37 28.83
N PRO A 389 -4.70 5.87 28.05
CA PRO A 389 -6.10 5.97 28.45
C PRO A 389 -6.43 5.14 29.71
N LEU A 390 -5.76 4.00 29.92
CA LEU A 390 -5.97 3.18 31.12
C LEU A 390 -5.46 3.89 32.38
N ALA A 391 -4.30 4.53 32.30
CA ALA A 391 -3.78 5.34 33.40
C ALA A 391 -4.69 6.53 33.73
N ALA A 392 -5.25 7.18 32.70
CA ALA A 392 -6.21 8.25 32.89
C ALA A 392 -7.52 7.76 33.55
N ALA A 393 -8.02 6.58 33.16
CA ALA A 393 -9.29 6.04 33.67
C ALA A 393 -9.15 5.46 35.09
N LEU A 394 -8.05 4.81 35.42
CA LEU A 394 -7.86 4.06 36.67
C LEU A 394 -6.98 4.81 37.70
N GLY A 395 -6.34 5.91 37.29
CA GLY A 395 -5.37 6.62 38.11
C GLY A 395 -5.96 7.44 39.26
N ASN A 396 -7.27 7.66 39.29
CA ASN A 396 -7.99 8.42 40.37
C ASN A 396 -7.30 9.74 40.71
N GLY A 397 -6.83 10.51 39.73
CA GLY A 397 -6.17 11.81 39.90
C GLY A 397 -4.69 11.72 40.34
N LYS A 398 -4.11 10.54 40.45
CA LYS A 398 -2.67 10.40 40.70
C LYS A 398 -1.85 10.74 39.45
N GLN A 399 -0.66 11.25 39.64
CA GLN A 399 0.33 11.38 38.55
C GLN A 399 0.94 10.02 38.31
N ILE A 400 0.88 9.55 37.04
CA ILE A 400 1.41 8.26 36.60
C ILE A 400 2.45 8.52 35.54
N GLU A 401 3.65 8.00 35.72
CA GLU A 401 4.75 8.04 34.76
C GLU A 401 4.67 6.81 33.88
N ILE A 402 4.58 6.98 32.56
CA ILE A 402 4.69 5.91 31.57
C ILE A 402 6.05 6.04 30.90
N ASP A 403 6.95 5.09 31.19
CA ASP A 403 8.34 5.06 30.74
C ASP A 403 8.53 3.98 29.68
N GLY A 404 9.46 4.18 28.76
CA GLY A 404 9.83 3.26 27.71
C GLY A 404 11.36 3.21 27.50
N ILE A 405 11.83 2.18 26.84
CA ILE A 405 13.26 1.97 26.57
C ILE A 405 13.53 1.90 25.05
N GLY A 406 14.81 1.90 24.66
CA GLY A 406 15.25 1.68 23.29
C GLY A 406 14.85 2.80 22.35
N THR A 407 14.14 2.47 21.27
CA THR A 407 13.72 3.41 20.22
C THR A 407 12.46 4.21 20.57
N LEU A 408 11.73 3.83 21.61
CA LEU A 408 10.47 4.45 21.98
C LEU A 408 10.58 5.94 22.34
N PRO A 409 11.57 6.39 23.13
CA PRO A 409 11.72 7.81 23.46
C PRO A 409 11.94 8.69 22.23
N VAL A 410 12.52 8.15 21.16
CA VAL A 410 12.77 8.90 19.91
C VAL A 410 11.49 9.06 19.08
N SER A 411 10.56 8.11 19.17
CA SER A 411 9.32 8.11 18.39
C SER A 411 8.25 9.07 18.90
N TYR A 412 8.32 9.51 20.16
CA TYR A 412 7.28 10.30 20.85
C TYR A 412 7.74 11.69 21.30
N THR A 413 8.87 12.19 20.80
CA THR A 413 9.38 13.54 21.08
C THR A 413 8.60 14.66 20.38
N HIS A 414 7.51 14.36 19.72
CA HIS A 414 6.59 15.30 19.11
C HIS A 414 5.20 15.10 19.69
#